data_ea883ef7180c36f579b372b7460931c5
#
_entry.id   ea883ef7180c36f579b372b7460931c5
#
_cell.length_a   1.000
_cell.length_b   1.000
_cell.length_c   1.000
_cell.angle_alpha   90.00
_cell.angle_beta   90.00
_cell.angle_gamma   90.00
#
_symmetry.space_group_name_H-M   'P 1'
#
loop_
_entity.id
_entity.type
_entity.pdbx_description
1 polymer ?
#
loop_
_entity_poly.entity_id
_entity_poly.type
_entity_poly.pdbx_seq_one_letter_code
_entity_poly.pdbx_strand_id
1 'polypeptide(L)'
;MKNISTIVLIILGFTLSIYPQNNFSKRKISNLKNQVSQLVENDKKMTQVMVDKIFSFSELGFQEFETSKYVTTILEQNGFEIEYGISGIPTAWMARWSNGQGGPTIALGSDFDGIPVSSQYPGVAYHKPIVDGAPGHGEGHNSGLPVGMTAAFSVQKIMRENNINGTLVIWPGVAEEQIGSKAWFVRDGYFDDIDMCIFTHVSTNMSVSWGKATGTGLISVEYSFEGETAHSAGSPWRGRSALDAAELMNIGWNYRREHLHPDQRSHSIFTDAGDQPNVVPSKASIWFYIRNITYEGIMENYAKANKIAEGAALMTDTKFTSRILGTAWPRHFNKVIAEEMYENIKSVGLPEWSDNDQTLAKAVQKELGLSQDGLPLNIGKIGKPLSYTVSGGSDDIGDISWKVPTVTLRFPSNIPNVTFHHWSSAIAMATPIAHKGANAGAKVVAMTTLDFLLKPDKLDQAKDYFENVQKKETEYRPMISENDPPAIYLNKDIMEKYKSQLEEFYFDETKYDTYLDQLGVKYPTLKED
;
A
#
# COMPACT_ATOMS: atom_id res chain seq x y z
N MET A 1 -34.67 53.34 -28.55
CA MET A 1 -34.12 52.82 -27.32
C MET A 1 -33.07 51.77 -27.70
N LYS A 2 -31.78 52.09 -27.51
CA LYS A 2 -30.67 51.22 -27.91
C LYS A 2 -30.31 50.36 -26.72
N ASN A 3 -30.38 49.03 -26.86
CA ASN A 3 -29.91 48.06 -25.87
C ASN A 3 -28.40 47.99 -25.98
N ILE A 4 -27.69 48.32 -24.89
CA ILE A 4 -26.26 48.13 -24.72
C ILE A 4 -26.09 46.81 -23.97
N SER A 5 -25.60 45.77 -24.67
CA SER A 5 -25.20 44.48 -24.06
C SER A 5 -23.79 44.67 -23.48
N THR A 6 -23.69 44.61 -22.18
CA THR A 6 -22.41 44.60 -21.48
C THR A 6 -21.84 43.15 -21.54
N ILE A 7 -20.75 42.98 -22.26
CA ILE A 7 -19.96 41.75 -22.26
C ILE A 7 -19.02 41.82 -21.03
N VAL A 8 -19.26 40.92 -20.06
CA VAL A 8 -18.34 40.72 -18.94
C VAL A 8 -17.27 39.71 -19.39
N LEU A 9 -16.06 40.21 -19.60
CA LEU A 9 -14.89 39.39 -19.88
C LEU A 9 -14.38 38.81 -18.54
N ILE A 10 -14.60 37.54 -18.29
CA ILE A 10 -13.96 36.83 -17.16
C ILE A 10 -12.53 36.48 -17.58
N ILE A 11 -11.57 37.26 -17.08
CA ILE A 11 -10.14 36.97 -17.19
C ILE A 11 -9.84 35.90 -16.12
N LEU A 12 -9.71 34.65 -16.51
CA LEU A 12 -9.10 33.60 -15.70
C LEU A 12 -7.60 33.94 -15.55
N GLY A 13 -7.26 34.57 -14.45
CA GLY A 13 -5.88 34.80 -14.06
C GLY A 13 -5.22 33.50 -13.66
N PHE A 14 -4.42 32.93 -14.55
CA PHE A 14 -3.41 31.94 -14.15
C PHE A 14 -2.40 32.67 -13.24
N THR A 15 -2.53 32.49 -11.94
CA THR A 15 -1.48 32.87 -10.99
C THR A 15 -0.32 31.88 -11.15
N LEU A 16 0.66 32.24 -11.99
CA LEU A 16 1.97 31.61 -11.91
C LEU A 16 2.53 31.92 -10.51
N SER A 17 2.52 30.93 -9.64
CA SER A 17 3.19 30.99 -8.35
C SER A 17 4.70 31.07 -8.61
N ILE A 18 5.23 32.29 -8.71
CA ILE A 18 6.68 32.53 -8.77
C ILE A 18 7.21 32.34 -7.35
N TYR A 19 7.67 31.12 -7.06
CA TYR A 19 8.40 30.84 -5.83
C TYR A 19 9.75 31.57 -5.88
N PRO A 20 10.17 32.31 -4.85
CA PRO A 20 11.51 32.87 -4.78
C PRO A 20 12.52 31.73 -4.70
N GLN A 21 13.18 31.43 -5.81
CA GLN A 21 14.11 30.33 -5.94
C GLN A 21 15.49 30.72 -5.41
N ASN A 22 15.95 30.02 -4.39
CA ASN A 22 17.38 29.89 -4.15
C ASN A 22 17.96 28.96 -5.22
N ASN A 23 18.54 29.52 -6.27
CA ASN A 23 19.25 28.73 -7.29
C ASN A 23 20.48 28.05 -6.68
N PHE A 24 20.31 26.82 -6.22
CA PHE A 24 21.44 26.02 -5.70
C PHE A 24 22.30 25.51 -6.86
N SER A 25 23.62 25.73 -6.76
CA SER A 25 24.55 25.16 -7.74
C SER A 25 24.54 23.62 -7.70
N LYS A 26 24.83 22.96 -8.83
CA LYS A 26 24.93 21.49 -8.90
C LYS A 26 25.84 20.91 -7.81
N ARG A 27 26.96 21.59 -7.50
CA ARG A 27 27.88 21.18 -6.43
C ARG A 27 27.23 21.27 -5.05
N LYS A 28 26.45 22.32 -4.77
CA LYS A 28 25.74 22.46 -3.49
C LYS A 28 24.66 21.38 -3.35
N ILE A 29 23.90 21.11 -4.40
CA ILE A 29 22.90 20.02 -4.40
C ILE A 29 23.55 18.67 -4.11
N SER A 30 24.65 18.33 -4.80
CA SER A 30 25.40 17.10 -4.56
C SER A 30 25.90 17.00 -3.10
N ASN A 31 26.40 18.10 -2.53
CA ASN A 31 26.82 18.12 -1.14
C ASN A 31 25.65 17.88 -0.17
N LEU A 32 24.49 18.51 -0.41
CA LEU A 32 23.30 18.32 0.44
C LEU A 32 22.78 16.89 0.34
N LYS A 33 22.82 16.27 -0.84
CA LYS A 33 22.47 14.85 -1.02
C LYS A 33 23.41 13.92 -0.24
N ASN A 34 24.71 14.19 -0.21
CA ASN A 34 25.66 13.43 0.60
C ASN A 34 25.39 13.63 2.10
N GLN A 35 25.08 14.87 2.53
CA GLN A 35 24.75 15.16 3.92
C GLN A 35 23.46 14.45 4.36
N VAL A 36 22.39 14.49 3.56
CA VAL A 36 21.14 13.81 3.91
C VAL A 36 21.31 12.30 3.97
N SER A 37 22.09 11.72 3.07
CA SER A 37 22.43 10.28 3.10
C SER A 37 23.17 9.90 4.37
N GLN A 38 24.10 10.78 4.85
CA GLN A 38 24.81 10.55 6.11
C GLN A 38 23.89 10.71 7.33
N LEU A 39 22.93 11.64 7.29
CA LEU A 39 21.93 11.78 8.36
C LEU A 39 21.08 10.52 8.47
N VAL A 40 20.59 9.98 7.36
CA VAL A 40 19.87 8.70 7.32
C VAL A 40 20.73 7.57 7.92
N GLU A 41 22.04 7.51 7.57
CA GLU A 41 22.94 6.49 8.14
C GLU A 41 23.10 6.63 9.66
N ASN A 42 23.15 7.87 10.16
CA ASN A 42 23.25 8.12 11.60
C ASN A 42 21.98 7.67 12.35
N ASP A 43 20.81 7.76 11.68
CA ASP A 43 19.51 7.42 12.24
C ASP A 43 19.09 5.95 11.99
N LYS A 44 20.00 5.11 11.46
CA LYS A 44 19.72 3.69 11.14
C LYS A 44 19.18 2.88 12.32
N LYS A 45 19.59 3.22 13.56
CA LYS A 45 19.08 2.56 14.77
C LYS A 45 17.60 2.89 14.99
N MET A 46 17.20 4.14 14.81
CA MET A 46 15.79 4.55 14.89
C MET A 46 14.97 3.83 13.82
N THR A 47 15.48 3.74 12.59
CA THR A 47 14.81 2.99 11.50
C THR A 47 14.62 1.53 11.88
N GLN A 48 15.65 0.86 12.40
CA GLN A 48 15.57 -0.54 12.84
C GLN A 48 14.51 -0.71 13.93
N VAL A 49 14.51 0.15 14.97
CA VAL A 49 13.53 0.07 16.07
C VAL A 49 12.11 0.22 15.54
N MET A 50 11.84 1.16 14.63
CA MET A 50 10.52 1.32 14.01
C MET A 50 10.10 0.07 13.22
N VAL A 51 11.02 -0.52 12.43
CA VAL A 51 10.76 -1.74 11.65
C VAL A 51 10.38 -2.90 12.59
N ASP A 52 11.16 -3.12 13.65
CA ASP A 52 10.95 -4.19 14.61
C ASP A 52 9.66 -4.00 15.41
N LYS A 53 9.35 -2.75 15.80
CA LYS A 53 8.16 -2.41 16.56
C LYS A 53 6.89 -2.69 15.78
N ILE A 54 6.81 -2.17 14.54
CA ILE A 54 5.66 -2.39 13.67
C ILE A 54 5.51 -3.88 13.35
N PHE A 55 6.62 -4.58 13.06
CA PHE A 55 6.59 -6.03 12.88
C PHE A 55 5.94 -6.75 14.06
N SER A 56 6.26 -6.35 15.29
CA SER A 56 5.76 -7.01 16.50
C SER A 56 4.27 -6.80 16.74
N PHE A 57 3.67 -5.72 16.24
CA PHE A 57 2.24 -5.46 16.37
C PHE A 57 1.39 -6.39 15.51
N SER A 58 1.85 -6.70 14.29
CA SER A 58 1.21 -7.68 13.40
C SER A 58 -0.30 -7.42 13.17
N GLU A 59 -0.69 -6.16 13.03
CA GLU A 59 -2.07 -5.73 12.91
C GLU A 59 -2.59 -5.85 11.48
N LEU A 60 -3.83 -6.30 11.33
CA LEU A 60 -4.53 -6.39 10.04
C LEU A 60 -5.16 -5.06 9.64
N GLY A 61 -5.42 -4.92 8.36
CA GLY A 61 -6.04 -3.74 7.77
C GLY A 61 -7.32 -3.28 8.47
N PHE A 62 -7.47 -1.96 8.64
CA PHE A 62 -8.46 -1.25 9.45
C PHE A 62 -8.34 -1.45 10.98
N GLN A 63 -7.41 -2.25 11.45
CA GLN A 63 -7.19 -2.55 12.87
C GLN A 63 -5.78 -2.16 13.34
N GLU A 64 -5.07 -1.32 12.60
CA GLU A 64 -3.67 -0.91 12.82
C GLU A 64 -3.56 0.18 13.92
N PHE A 65 -4.20 -0.04 15.08
CA PHE A 65 -4.30 0.97 16.15
C PHE A 65 -2.98 1.22 16.88
N GLU A 66 -2.25 0.15 17.22
CA GLU A 66 -0.97 0.29 17.91
C GLU A 66 0.10 0.86 16.97
N THR A 67 0.11 0.40 15.72
CA THR A 67 1.01 0.91 14.68
C THR A 67 0.75 2.39 14.44
N SER A 68 -0.51 2.78 14.22
CA SER A 68 -0.91 4.17 13.99
C SER A 68 -0.50 5.07 15.17
N LYS A 69 -0.80 4.67 16.40
CA LYS A 69 -0.44 5.38 17.63
C LYS A 69 1.09 5.53 17.77
N TYR A 70 1.83 4.46 17.52
CA TYR A 70 3.28 4.45 17.65
C TYR A 70 3.94 5.43 16.68
N VAL A 71 3.62 5.33 15.39
CA VAL A 71 4.25 6.17 14.36
C VAL A 71 3.83 7.64 14.47
N THR A 72 2.56 7.93 14.80
CA THR A 72 2.10 9.31 15.00
C THR A 72 2.76 9.95 16.20
N THR A 73 2.97 9.21 17.30
CA THR A 73 3.72 9.73 18.46
C THR A 73 5.14 10.17 18.07
N ILE A 74 5.84 9.39 17.25
CA ILE A 74 7.18 9.75 16.76
C ILE A 74 7.13 10.98 15.85
N LEU A 75 6.13 11.07 14.98
CA LEU A 75 5.95 12.21 14.07
C LEU A 75 5.67 13.51 14.84
N GLU A 76 4.79 13.48 15.85
CA GLU A 76 4.52 14.64 16.74
C GLU A 76 5.77 15.09 17.49
N GLN A 77 6.57 14.15 18.03
CA GLN A 77 7.85 14.44 18.68
C GLN A 77 8.86 15.11 17.74
N ASN A 78 8.74 14.87 16.42
CA ASN A 78 9.56 15.51 15.39
C ASN A 78 8.90 16.76 14.79
N GLY A 79 7.79 17.25 15.39
CA GLY A 79 7.15 18.51 15.07
C GLY A 79 6.20 18.46 13.87
N PHE A 80 5.72 17.30 13.48
CA PHE A 80 4.62 17.17 12.52
C PHE A 80 3.28 17.45 13.20
N GLU A 81 2.39 18.13 12.49
CA GLU A 81 0.99 18.29 12.86
C GLU A 81 0.19 17.17 12.23
N ILE A 82 -0.69 16.52 13.01
CA ILE A 82 -1.39 15.31 12.57
C ILE A 82 -2.89 15.55 12.52
N GLU A 83 -3.48 15.26 11.37
CA GLU A 83 -4.92 15.11 11.19
C GLU A 83 -5.27 13.63 11.29
N TYR A 84 -6.06 13.26 12.31
CA TYR A 84 -6.46 11.89 12.59
C TYR A 84 -7.82 11.54 12.00
N GLY A 85 -8.04 10.27 11.71
CA GLY A 85 -9.34 9.74 11.29
C GLY A 85 -9.77 10.20 9.90
N ILE A 86 -8.80 10.48 9.01
CA ILE A 86 -9.08 10.93 7.65
C ILE A 86 -9.98 9.92 6.91
N SER A 87 -10.86 10.44 6.07
CA SER A 87 -11.88 9.65 5.33
C SER A 87 -12.78 8.79 6.23
N GLY A 88 -12.89 9.09 7.53
CA GLY A 88 -13.65 8.29 8.48
C GLY A 88 -13.01 6.94 8.86
N ILE A 89 -11.72 6.75 8.59
CA ILE A 89 -10.95 5.56 8.94
C ILE A 89 -10.17 5.84 10.24
N PRO A 90 -10.49 5.18 11.37
CA PRO A 90 -9.89 5.51 12.67
C PRO A 90 -8.38 5.36 12.75
N THR A 91 -7.78 4.44 11.97
CA THR A 91 -6.34 4.19 11.93
C THR A 91 -5.60 5.03 10.88
N ALA A 92 -6.33 5.78 10.04
CA ALA A 92 -5.76 6.65 9.03
C ALA A 92 -5.49 8.06 9.56
N TRP A 93 -4.41 8.67 9.07
CA TRP A 93 -3.98 10.01 9.44
C TRP A 93 -3.13 10.64 8.34
N MET A 94 -2.96 11.95 8.42
CA MET A 94 -2.04 12.70 7.57
C MET A 94 -1.21 13.64 8.45
N ALA A 95 0.11 13.50 8.39
CA ALA A 95 1.06 14.30 9.15
C ALA A 95 1.74 15.32 8.25
N ARG A 96 1.75 16.60 8.64
CA ARG A 96 2.31 17.71 7.86
C ARG A 96 3.37 18.46 8.64
N TRP A 97 4.44 18.82 7.95
CA TRP A 97 5.47 19.70 8.47
C TRP A 97 5.95 20.65 7.38
N SER A 98 6.03 21.94 7.68
CA SER A 98 6.45 22.97 6.72
C SER A 98 7.67 23.74 7.21
N ASN A 99 8.54 24.14 6.26
CA ASN A 99 9.63 25.08 6.50
C ASN A 99 9.43 26.33 5.63
N GLY A 100 9.35 27.48 6.26
CA GLY A 100 9.08 28.76 5.57
C GLY A 100 7.67 28.84 4.99
N GLN A 101 7.49 29.74 4.01
CA GLN A 101 6.22 29.92 3.30
C GLN A 101 6.40 29.57 1.83
N GLY A 102 5.43 28.83 1.27
CA GLY A 102 5.48 28.35 -0.12
C GLY A 102 6.49 27.21 -0.31
N GLY A 103 6.86 26.96 -1.57
CA GLY A 103 7.65 25.77 -1.93
C GLY A 103 6.77 24.56 -2.22
N PRO A 104 7.35 23.44 -2.71
CA PRO A 104 6.58 22.26 -3.04
C PRO A 104 6.07 21.50 -1.81
N THR A 105 4.90 20.88 -1.96
CA THR A 105 4.35 19.92 -1.00
C THR A 105 4.62 18.50 -1.50
N ILE A 106 5.48 17.76 -0.81
CA ILE A 106 5.91 16.42 -1.19
C ILE A 106 5.37 15.40 -0.19
N ALA A 107 4.56 14.45 -0.68
CA ALA A 107 4.02 13.38 0.12
C ALA A 107 4.91 12.13 0.08
N LEU A 108 5.14 11.53 1.24
CA LEU A 108 5.86 10.28 1.43
C LEU A 108 4.91 9.29 2.10
N GLY A 109 4.62 8.18 1.44
CA GLY A 109 3.65 7.20 1.93
C GLY A 109 4.14 5.76 1.83
N SER A 110 3.52 4.89 2.60
CA SER A 110 3.70 3.44 2.54
C SER A 110 2.57 2.73 3.27
N ASP A 111 2.36 1.47 2.94
CA ASP A 111 1.45 0.58 3.64
C ASP A 111 2.04 0.13 4.98
N PHE A 112 1.20 -0.34 5.91
CA PHE A 112 1.66 -0.78 7.22
C PHE A 112 0.79 -1.88 7.86
N ASP A 113 -0.20 -2.40 7.15
CA ASP A 113 -1.02 -3.52 7.58
C ASP A 113 -0.33 -4.88 7.38
N GLY A 114 -0.78 -5.87 8.12
CA GLY A 114 -0.36 -7.26 8.02
C GLY A 114 -1.39 -8.12 7.29
N ILE A 115 -1.08 -9.41 7.15
CA ILE A 115 -1.94 -10.42 6.53
C ILE A 115 -2.31 -11.53 7.51
N PRO A 116 -3.48 -12.19 7.34
CA PRO A 116 -3.88 -13.31 8.18
C PRO A 116 -2.89 -14.48 8.12
N VAL A 117 -2.78 -15.24 9.23
CA VAL A 117 -2.07 -16.53 9.30
C VAL A 117 -0.60 -16.47 8.90
N SER A 118 0.06 -15.32 9.13
CA SER A 118 1.45 -15.09 8.72
C SER A 118 2.40 -14.87 9.90
N SER A 119 1.96 -15.13 11.13
CA SER A 119 2.82 -15.06 12.30
C SER A 119 4.04 -15.96 12.13
N GLN A 120 5.25 -15.39 12.32
CA GLN A 120 6.50 -16.09 12.08
C GLN A 120 7.63 -15.50 12.93
N TYR A 121 8.44 -16.36 13.54
CA TYR A 121 9.70 -15.94 14.14
C TYR A 121 10.64 -15.39 13.06
N PRO A 122 11.08 -14.13 13.15
CA PRO A 122 12.06 -13.57 12.20
C PRO A 122 13.40 -14.26 12.36
N GLY A 123 14.16 -14.38 11.26
CA GLY A 123 15.49 -15.00 11.29
C GLY A 123 15.55 -16.53 11.44
N VAL A 124 14.37 -17.20 11.51
CA VAL A 124 14.24 -18.66 11.56
C VAL A 124 13.86 -19.17 10.17
N ALA A 125 14.73 -19.98 9.56
CA ALA A 125 14.65 -20.38 8.15
C ALA A 125 13.58 -21.45 7.84
N TYR A 126 12.65 -21.70 8.73
CA TYR A 126 11.55 -22.66 8.58
C TYR A 126 10.28 -22.14 9.27
N HIS A 127 9.13 -22.74 8.98
CA HIS A 127 7.87 -22.32 9.58
C HIS A 127 7.88 -22.49 11.10
N LYS A 128 7.81 -21.39 11.81
CA LYS A 128 7.73 -21.33 13.27
C LYS A 128 6.92 -20.09 13.65
N PRO A 129 5.60 -20.20 13.85
CA PRO A 129 4.78 -19.05 14.23
C PRO A 129 5.15 -18.54 15.63
N ILE A 130 5.11 -17.22 15.85
CA ILE A 130 5.20 -16.61 17.19
C ILE A 130 3.92 -16.95 17.96
N VAL A 131 2.76 -16.74 17.33
CA VAL A 131 1.43 -17.14 17.81
C VAL A 131 0.76 -17.93 16.68
N ASP A 132 0.39 -19.18 16.95
CA ASP A 132 -0.16 -20.06 15.93
C ASP A 132 -1.49 -19.53 15.37
N GLY A 133 -1.59 -19.48 14.04
CA GLY A 133 -2.76 -18.97 13.31
C GLY A 133 -2.96 -17.46 13.37
N ALA A 134 -2.11 -16.70 14.08
CA ALA A 134 -2.20 -15.25 14.18
C ALA A 134 -1.73 -14.54 12.89
N PRO A 135 -2.13 -13.26 12.69
CA PRO A 135 -1.60 -12.44 11.61
C PRO A 135 -0.12 -12.11 11.79
N GLY A 136 0.49 -11.59 10.72
CA GLY A 136 1.89 -11.17 10.69
C GLY A 136 2.22 -10.38 9.43
N HIS A 137 3.44 -9.88 9.32
CA HIS A 137 3.91 -9.14 8.15
C HIS A 137 4.46 -10.08 7.05
N GLY A 138 3.58 -10.94 6.52
CA GLY A 138 3.91 -11.91 5.46
C GLY A 138 4.02 -11.32 4.06
N GLU A 139 4.05 -10.00 3.92
CA GLU A 139 4.55 -9.25 2.77
C GLU A 139 5.71 -8.36 3.16
N GLY A 140 5.56 -7.55 4.25
CA GLY A 140 6.63 -6.73 4.79
C GLY A 140 6.31 -5.25 4.87
N HIS A 141 5.05 -4.87 4.95
CA HIS A 141 4.59 -3.49 5.08
C HIS A 141 5.10 -2.81 6.37
N ASN A 142 5.57 -3.56 7.37
CA ASN A 142 6.21 -3.00 8.57
C ASN A 142 7.44 -2.14 8.29
N SER A 143 8.04 -2.24 7.10
CA SER A 143 9.32 -1.57 6.79
C SER A 143 9.17 -0.27 5.98
N GLY A 144 8.04 -0.03 5.33
CA GLY A 144 7.88 1.07 4.39
C GLY A 144 7.71 2.45 5.06
N LEU A 145 6.81 2.60 6.02
CA LEU A 145 6.67 3.86 6.77
C LEU A 145 7.98 4.28 7.46
N PRO A 146 8.75 3.38 8.13
CA PRO A 146 10.07 3.69 8.65
C PRO A 146 11.04 4.29 7.61
N VAL A 147 11.00 3.82 6.35
CA VAL A 147 11.77 4.41 5.24
C VAL A 147 11.37 5.87 5.00
N GLY A 148 10.07 6.13 4.85
CA GLY A 148 9.53 7.48 4.62
C GLY A 148 9.81 8.44 5.78
N MET A 149 9.59 7.99 7.01
CA MET A 149 9.80 8.80 8.22
C MET A 149 11.28 9.16 8.43
N THR A 150 12.19 8.19 8.32
CA THR A 150 13.64 8.45 8.44
C THR A 150 14.13 9.40 7.36
N ALA A 151 13.64 9.24 6.13
CA ALA A 151 13.93 10.17 5.04
C ALA A 151 13.43 11.58 5.35
N ALA A 152 12.18 11.70 5.82
CA ALA A 152 11.56 13.00 6.14
C ALA A 152 12.33 13.74 7.25
N PHE A 153 12.70 13.08 8.33
CA PHE A 153 13.44 13.70 9.44
C PHE A 153 14.83 14.19 8.99
N SER A 154 15.51 13.42 8.15
CA SER A 154 16.79 13.81 7.57
C SER A 154 16.66 15.01 6.61
N VAL A 155 15.62 15.02 5.75
CA VAL A 155 15.30 16.13 4.85
C VAL A 155 14.89 17.38 5.63
N GLN A 156 14.05 17.22 6.66
CA GLN A 156 13.60 18.30 7.56
C GLN A 156 14.81 19.06 8.15
N LYS A 157 15.83 18.35 8.59
CA LYS A 157 17.06 18.95 9.13
C LYS A 157 17.79 19.76 8.06
N ILE A 158 17.97 19.20 6.87
CA ILE A 158 18.61 19.91 5.74
C ILE A 158 17.81 21.16 5.35
N MET A 159 16.46 21.08 5.31
CA MET A 159 15.59 22.20 4.99
C MET A 159 15.75 23.36 6.00
N ARG A 160 15.74 23.04 7.30
CA ARG A 160 15.95 24.05 8.36
C ARG A 160 17.31 24.72 8.27
N GLU A 161 18.39 23.93 8.13
CA GLU A 161 19.78 24.44 8.11
C GLU A 161 20.10 25.29 6.86
N ASN A 162 19.37 25.08 5.75
CA ASN A 162 19.64 25.75 4.47
C ASN A 162 18.51 26.67 4.02
N ASN A 163 17.51 26.95 4.88
CA ASN A 163 16.34 27.77 4.58
C ASN A 163 15.64 27.35 3.27
N ILE A 164 15.41 26.05 3.10
CA ILE A 164 14.70 25.48 1.95
C ILE A 164 13.21 25.44 2.30
N ASN A 165 12.40 26.19 1.55
CA ASN A 165 10.95 26.22 1.74
C ASN A 165 10.29 24.99 1.14
N GLY A 166 9.21 24.52 1.79
CA GLY A 166 8.39 23.42 1.32
C GLY A 166 7.68 22.70 2.45
N THR A 167 6.81 21.77 2.09
CA THR A 167 6.03 20.95 3.02
C THR A 167 6.32 19.48 2.79
N LEU A 168 6.57 18.76 3.87
CA LEU A 168 6.66 17.29 3.89
C LEU A 168 5.36 16.75 4.46
N VAL A 169 4.78 15.80 3.78
CA VAL A 169 3.55 15.10 4.21
C VAL A 169 3.87 13.63 4.37
N ILE A 170 3.54 13.04 5.51
CA ILE A 170 3.64 11.59 5.76
C ILE A 170 2.23 11.04 5.91
N TRP A 171 1.95 9.91 5.28
CA TRP A 171 0.64 9.28 5.33
C TRP A 171 0.74 7.75 5.21
N PRO A 172 -0.16 6.99 5.87
CA PRO A 172 -0.20 5.53 5.80
C PRO A 172 -1.14 5.04 4.71
N GLY A 173 -0.78 3.97 4.01
CA GLY A 173 -1.72 3.11 3.29
C GLY A 173 -2.37 2.14 4.26
N VAL A 174 -3.52 2.52 4.82
CA VAL A 174 -4.31 1.69 5.73
C VAL A 174 -5.05 0.62 4.93
N ALA A 175 -5.10 -0.59 5.46
CA ALA A 175 -5.86 -1.70 4.87
C ALA A 175 -5.56 -1.92 3.37
N GLU A 176 -4.28 -1.86 2.98
CA GLU A 176 -3.87 -2.07 1.59
C GLU A 176 -4.23 -3.46 1.11
N GLU A 177 -4.08 -4.48 1.95
CA GLU A 177 -4.41 -5.87 1.67
C GLU A 177 -5.91 -6.10 1.35
N GLN A 178 -6.76 -5.16 1.77
CA GLN A 178 -8.18 -5.08 1.38
C GLN A 178 -8.45 -4.04 0.29
N ILE A 179 -7.39 -3.31 -0.20
CA ILE A 179 -7.54 -2.21 -1.14
C ILE A 179 -8.49 -1.13 -0.59
N GLY A 180 -8.32 -0.79 0.70
CA GLY A 180 -9.40 -0.23 1.52
C GLY A 180 -9.31 1.26 1.83
N SER A 181 -8.28 2.01 1.41
CA SER A 181 -8.13 3.39 1.90
C SER A 181 -7.84 4.46 0.86
N LYS A 182 -6.90 4.26 -0.06
CA LYS A 182 -6.33 5.33 -0.90
C LYS A 182 -7.35 5.97 -1.85
N ALA A 183 -8.34 5.20 -2.33
CA ALA A 183 -9.44 5.75 -3.13
C ALA A 183 -10.30 6.74 -2.32
N TRP A 184 -10.53 6.48 -1.02
CA TRP A 184 -11.24 7.40 -0.12
C TRP A 184 -10.44 8.65 0.17
N PHE A 185 -9.12 8.54 0.37
CA PHE A 185 -8.26 9.71 0.55
C PHE A 185 -8.29 10.64 -0.67
N VAL A 186 -8.28 10.07 -1.89
CA VAL A 186 -8.38 10.85 -3.13
C VAL A 186 -9.76 11.46 -3.27
N ARG A 187 -10.84 10.71 -3.02
CA ARG A 187 -12.22 11.19 -3.08
C ARG A 187 -12.46 12.39 -2.16
N ASP A 188 -11.91 12.31 -0.95
CA ASP A 188 -12.14 13.31 0.11
C ASP A 188 -11.15 14.50 0.05
N GLY A 189 -10.29 14.54 -0.99
CA GLY A 189 -9.45 15.70 -1.31
C GLY A 189 -8.11 15.77 -0.57
N TYR A 190 -7.70 14.74 0.15
CA TYR A 190 -6.45 14.75 0.94
C TYR A 190 -5.18 14.89 0.09
N PHE A 191 -5.29 14.71 -1.23
CA PHE A 191 -4.20 14.87 -2.18
C PHE A 191 -4.34 16.12 -3.10
N ASP A 192 -5.29 17.02 -2.83
CA ASP A 192 -5.55 18.17 -3.70
C ASP A 192 -4.43 19.21 -3.71
N ASP A 193 -3.71 19.36 -2.61
CA ASP A 193 -2.61 20.32 -2.41
C ASP A 193 -1.21 19.67 -2.47
N ILE A 194 -1.12 18.40 -2.89
CA ILE A 194 0.13 17.67 -3.03
C ILE A 194 0.70 17.90 -4.43
N ASP A 195 1.98 18.28 -4.52
CA ASP A 195 2.67 18.48 -5.80
C ASP A 195 3.23 17.20 -6.40
N MET A 196 3.66 16.27 -5.54
CA MET A 196 4.13 14.93 -5.93
C MET A 196 4.10 13.97 -4.76
N CYS A 197 4.04 12.67 -5.07
CA CYS A 197 4.06 11.59 -4.10
C CYS A 197 5.20 10.61 -4.38
N ILE A 198 5.99 10.29 -3.35
CA ILE A 198 6.92 9.15 -3.33
C ILE A 198 6.30 8.10 -2.42
N PHE A 199 5.95 6.97 -3.00
CA PHE A 199 5.47 5.81 -2.27
C PHE A 199 6.60 4.79 -2.10
N THR A 200 6.63 4.07 -1.00
CA THR A 200 7.65 3.05 -0.75
C THR A 200 6.99 1.69 -0.52
N HIS A 201 7.58 0.65 -1.09
CA HIS A 201 7.08 -0.71 -0.94
C HIS A 201 8.25 -1.69 -0.81
N VAL A 202 8.12 -2.64 0.08
CA VAL A 202 9.06 -3.75 0.26
C VAL A 202 9.31 -4.50 -1.04
N SER A 203 10.53 -4.94 -1.24
CA SER A 203 10.93 -5.76 -2.38
C SER A 203 12.16 -6.59 -2.04
N THR A 204 12.63 -7.34 -3.01
CA THR A 204 13.85 -8.14 -2.92
C THR A 204 15.06 -7.47 -3.58
N ASN A 205 14.84 -6.34 -4.27
CA ASN A 205 15.89 -5.55 -4.90
C ASN A 205 15.53 -4.05 -4.86
N MET A 206 16.52 -3.19 -5.08
CA MET A 206 16.31 -1.74 -5.24
C MET A 206 15.87 -1.44 -6.65
N SER A 207 14.66 -0.92 -6.84
CA SER A 207 14.13 -0.66 -8.18
C SER A 207 13.06 0.43 -8.19
N VAL A 208 12.85 0.99 -9.37
CA VAL A 208 11.80 1.95 -9.71
C VAL A 208 11.34 1.73 -11.14
N SER A 209 10.10 2.04 -11.44
CA SER A 209 9.51 1.96 -12.79
C SER A 209 8.70 3.21 -13.12
N TRP A 210 8.39 3.41 -14.41
CA TRP A 210 7.57 4.52 -14.89
C TRP A 210 6.55 4.06 -15.94
N GLY A 211 5.55 4.90 -16.20
CA GLY A 211 4.45 4.62 -17.12
C GLY A 211 3.48 3.59 -16.53
N LYS A 212 2.76 2.88 -17.40
CA LYS A 212 1.91 1.78 -16.98
C LYS A 212 2.73 0.70 -16.28
N ALA A 213 2.45 0.48 -15.02
CA ALA A 213 3.14 -0.53 -14.22
C ALA A 213 2.55 -1.94 -14.49
N THR A 214 3.27 -2.97 -14.05
CA THR A 214 2.72 -4.33 -13.98
C THR A 214 1.57 -4.39 -12.97
N GLY A 215 0.63 -5.30 -13.19
CA GLY A 215 -0.52 -5.49 -12.30
C GLY A 215 -1.83 -5.05 -12.92
N THR A 216 -2.86 -5.20 -12.15
CA THR A 216 -4.24 -4.87 -12.53
C THR A 216 -4.81 -3.83 -11.58
N GLY A 217 -5.86 -3.13 -12.00
CA GLY A 217 -6.78 -2.51 -11.06
C GLY A 217 -7.84 -3.52 -10.62
N LEU A 218 -8.63 -3.18 -9.63
CA LEU A 218 -9.73 -4.02 -9.16
C LEU A 218 -10.85 -3.22 -8.49
N ILE A 219 -12.02 -3.85 -8.43
CA ILE A 219 -13.08 -3.53 -7.51
C ILE A 219 -13.34 -4.73 -6.58
N SER A 220 -13.36 -4.46 -5.28
CA SER A 220 -13.67 -5.39 -4.20
C SER A 220 -15.12 -5.16 -3.80
N VAL A 221 -15.98 -6.16 -3.96
CA VAL A 221 -17.42 -6.01 -3.74
C VAL A 221 -18.01 -7.23 -3.06
N GLU A 222 -18.80 -7.01 -2.02
CA GLU A 222 -19.60 -8.04 -1.36
C GLU A 222 -21.06 -7.93 -1.80
N TYR A 223 -21.65 -9.07 -2.18
CA TYR A 223 -23.07 -9.23 -2.47
C TYR A 223 -23.72 -9.99 -1.34
N SER A 224 -24.70 -9.36 -0.69
CA SER A 224 -25.47 -9.95 0.40
C SER A 224 -26.88 -10.24 -0.07
N PHE A 225 -27.33 -11.48 0.12
CA PHE A 225 -28.67 -11.94 -0.25
C PHE A 225 -29.54 -12.11 1.00
N GLU A 226 -30.82 -11.76 0.87
CA GLU A 226 -31.83 -11.89 1.92
C GLU A 226 -33.00 -12.69 1.41
N GLY A 227 -33.35 -13.74 2.12
CA GLY A 227 -34.47 -14.64 1.86
C GLY A 227 -35.36 -14.84 3.08
N GLU A 228 -35.96 -16.03 3.21
CA GLU A 228 -36.89 -16.35 4.28
C GLU A 228 -36.58 -17.71 4.89
N THR A 229 -36.55 -17.81 6.23
CA THR A 229 -36.30 -19.09 6.94
C THR A 229 -37.49 -20.02 6.87
N ALA A 230 -37.22 -21.33 6.86
CA ALA A 230 -38.20 -22.37 7.05
C ALA A 230 -37.54 -23.64 7.58
N HIS A 231 -38.33 -24.58 8.11
CA HIS A 231 -37.83 -25.91 8.44
C HIS A 231 -37.51 -26.67 7.14
N SER A 232 -36.23 -26.97 6.91
CA SER A 232 -35.76 -27.54 5.63
C SER A 232 -36.42 -28.88 5.25
N ALA A 233 -36.80 -29.73 6.19
CA ALA A 233 -37.49 -30.98 5.94
C ALA A 233 -39.02 -30.89 6.05
N GLY A 234 -39.54 -30.05 6.98
CA GLY A 234 -40.97 -30.02 7.30
C GLY A 234 -41.79 -29.14 6.39
N SER A 235 -41.24 -28.00 5.96
CA SER A 235 -41.95 -27.00 5.14
C SER A 235 -41.03 -26.13 4.30
N PRO A 236 -40.08 -26.72 3.51
CA PRO A 236 -39.09 -25.95 2.75
C PRO A 236 -39.73 -24.96 1.74
N TRP A 237 -40.91 -25.26 1.22
CA TRP A 237 -41.66 -24.39 0.30
C TRP A 237 -42.07 -23.02 0.89
N ARG A 238 -41.95 -22.84 2.20
CA ARG A 238 -42.18 -21.56 2.90
C ARG A 238 -40.93 -20.70 2.97
N GLY A 239 -39.75 -21.30 2.75
CA GLY A 239 -38.47 -20.61 2.76
C GLY A 239 -38.07 -20.03 1.40
N ARG A 240 -37.09 -19.15 1.43
CA ARG A 240 -36.34 -18.61 0.29
C ARG A 240 -34.87 -18.62 0.67
N SER A 241 -34.10 -19.51 0.04
CA SER A 241 -32.68 -19.70 0.40
C SER A 241 -31.82 -18.58 -0.19
N ALA A 242 -31.25 -17.77 0.69
CA ALA A 242 -30.26 -16.78 0.31
C ALA A 242 -28.95 -17.45 -0.13
N LEU A 243 -28.61 -18.62 0.42
CA LEU A 243 -27.43 -19.38 0.01
C LEU A 243 -27.56 -19.85 -1.45
N ASP A 244 -28.74 -20.35 -1.86
CA ASP A 244 -28.96 -20.76 -3.26
C ASP A 244 -28.76 -19.59 -4.21
N ALA A 245 -29.17 -18.37 -3.81
CA ALA A 245 -28.92 -17.14 -4.59
C ALA A 245 -27.42 -16.84 -4.71
N ALA A 246 -26.67 -16.92 -3.62
CA ALA A 246 -25.23 -16.67 -3.63
C ALA A 246 -24.48 -17.74 -4.44
N GLU A 247 -24.89 -19.02 -4.37
CA GLU A 247 -24.34 -20.10 -5.19
C GLU A 247 -24.64 -19.89 -6.67
N LEU A 248 -25.90 -19.56 -7.04
CA LEU A 248 -26.27 -19.27 -8.42
C LEU A 248 -25.51 -18.06 -8.99
N MET A 249 -25.29 -17.04 -8.18
CA MET A 249 -24.42 -15.92 -8.57
C MET A 249 -23.00 -16.38 -8.87
N ASN A 250 -22.40 -17.19 -7.98
CA ASN A 250 -21.05 -17.72 -8.16
C ASN A 250 -20.94 -18.62 -9.42
N ILE A 251 -21.90 -19.51 -9.62
CA ILE A 251 -21.99 -20.38 -10.82
C ILE A 251 -22.15 -19.53 -12.07
N GLY A 252 -23.08 -18.57 -12.07
CA GLY A 252 -23.34 -17.68 -13.20
C GLY A 252 -22.11 -16.86 -13.58
N TRP A 253 -21.37 -16.36 -12.59
CA TRP A 253 -20.08 -15.68 -12.81
C TRP A 253 -19.04 -16.62 -13.43
N ASN A 254 -18.93 -17.85 -12.94
CA ASN A 254 -17.96 -18.85 -13.44
C ASN A 254 -18.25 -19.23 -14.90
N TYR A 255 -19.53 -19.38 -15.29
CA TYR A 255 -19.90 -19.62 -16.68
C TYR A 255 -19.68 -18.40 -17.56
N ARG A 256 -19.90 -17.18 -17.03
CA ARG A 256 -19.61 -15.93 -17.75
C ARG A 256 -18.12 -15.73 -17.99
N ARG A 257 -17.25 -16.25 -17.13
CA ARG A 257 -15.80 -16.07 -17.17
C ARG A 257 -15.17 -16.51 -18.49
N GLU A 258 -15.69 -17.57 -19.12
CA GLU A 258 -15.25 -18.02 -20.44
C GLU A 258 -15.41 -16.95 -21.54
N HIS A 259 -16.40 -16.06 -21.38
CA HIS A 259 -16.77 -15.03 -22.35
C HIS A 259 -16.27 -13.63 -21.98
N LEU A 260 -15.35 -13.55 -21.02
CA LEU A 260 -14.67 -12.31 -20.64
C LEU A 260 -13.32 -12.21 -21.33
N HIS A 261 -12.83 -10.97 -21.51
CA HIS A 261 -11.51 -10.75 -22.11
C HIS A 261 -10.41 -11.41 -21.24
N PRO A 262 -9.33 -11.96 -21.85
CA PRO A 262 -8.24 -12.61 -21.10
C PRO A 262 -7.56 -11.74 -20.04
N ASP A 263 -7.68 -10.40 -20.12
CA ASP A 263 -7.16 -9.45 -19.13
C ASP A 263 -7.88 -9.52 -17.78
N GLN A 264 -9.05 -10.15 -17.75
CA GLN A 264 -9.84 -10.30 -16.54
C GLN A 264 -9.24 -11.36 -15.62
N ARG A 265 -9.24 -11.05 -14.31
CA ARG A 265 -9.06 -12.02 -13.20
C ARG A 265 -10.15 -11.77 -12.17
N SER A 266 -10.63 -12.84 -11.54
CA SER A 266 -11.60 -12.72 -10.45
C SER A 266 -11.46 -13.87 -9.46
N HIS A 267 -11.75 -13.56 -8.21
CA HIS A 267 -11.69 -14.47 -7.08
C HIS A 267 -12.91 -14.23 -6.21
N SER A 268 -13.39 -15.24 -5.50
CA SER A 268 -14.52 -15.08 -4.58
C SER A 268 -14.41 -16.01 -3.38
N ILE A 269 -15.00 -15.57 -2.28
CA ILE A 269 -15.23 -16.38 -1.08
C ILE A 269 -16.66 -16.14 -0.60
N PHE A 270 -17.29 -17.16 0.04
CA PHE A 270 -18.51 -16.96 0.81
C PHE A 270 -18.12 -16.40 2.18
N THR A 271 -18.70 -15.26 2.54
CA THR A 271 -18.49 -14.61 3.85
C THR A 271 -19.58 -14.97 4.83
N ASP A 272 -20.77 -15.37 4.34
CA ASP A 272 -21.88 -15.94 5.11
C ASP A 272 -22.56 -17.02 4.25
N ALA A 273 -22.85 -18.18 4.85
CA ALA A 273 -23.47 -19.32 4.16
C ALA A 273 -24.61 -19.98 4.98
N GLY A 274 -25.11 -19.29 6.00
CA GLY A 274 -26.15 -19.77 6.91
C GLY A 274 -25.60 -20.55 8.11
N ASP A 275 -26.49 -21.00 9.00
CA ASP A 275 -26.11 -21.51 10.34
C ASP A 275 -26.06 -23.05 10.41
N GLN A 276 -27.16 -23.75 10.02
CA GLN A 276 -27.25 -25.21 10.14
C GLN A 276 -28.20 -25.81 9.10
N PRO A 277 -28.01 -27.08 8.68
CA PRO A 277 -28.68 -27.67 7.51
C PRO A 277 -30.21 -27.82 7.63
N ASN A 278 -30.76 -27.84 8.82
CA ASN A 278 -32.22 -28.00 9.04
C ASN A 278 -33.00 -26.68 9.01
N VAL A 279 -32.31 -25.54 8.75
CA VAL A 279 -32.90 -24.21 8.60
C VAL A 279 -32.57 -23.68 7.23
N VAL A 280 -33.58 -23.27 6.44
CA VAL A 280 -33.36 -22.58 5.16
C VAL A 280 -32.62 -21.27 5.44
N PRO A 281 -31.42 -21.03 4.85
CA PRO A 281 -30.66 -19.81 5.11
C PRO A 281 -31.38 -18.57 4.61
N SER A 282 -31.69 -17.64 5.51
CA SER A 282 -32.29 -16.34 5.16
C SER A 282 -31.27 -15.26 4.84
N LYS A 283 -30.00 -15.51 5.14
CA LYS A 283 -28.89 -14.63 4.80
C LYS A 283 -27.75 -15.44 4.23
N ALA A 284 -27.08 -14.88 3.23
CA ALA A 284 -25.84 -15.37 2.68
C ALA A 284 -25.11 -14.23 1.97
N SER A 285 -23.78 -14.26 1.98
CA SER A 285 -22.97 -13.25 1.32
C SER A 285 -21.80 -13.89 0.58
N ILE A 286 -21.44 -13.28 -0.56
CA ILE A 286 -20.29 -13.67 -1.36
C ILE A 286 -19.48 -12.42 -1.73
N TRP A 287 -18.18 -12.47 -1.45
CA TRP A 287 -17.23 -11.40 -1.69
C TRP A 287 -16.39 -11.69 -2.92
N PHE A 288 -16.34 -10.75 -3.88
CA PHE A 288 -15.60 -10.84 -5.13
C PHE A 288 -14.48 -9.79 -5.21
N TYR A 289 -13.34 -10.20 -5.76
CA TYR A 289 -12.37 -9.33 -6.41
C TYR A 289 -12.55 -9.45 -7.92
N ILE A 290 -12.86 -8.34 -8.58
CA ILE A 290 -13.04 -8.25 -10.03
C ILE A 290 -11.94 -7.36 -10.60
N ARG A 291 -10.99 -7.96 -11.33
CA ARG A 291 -9.76 -7.31 -11.81
C ARG A 291 -9.78 -7.15 -13.32
N ASN A 292 -9.18 -6.04 -13.79
CA ASN A 292 -8.83 -5.82 -15.20
C ASN A 292 -7.62 -4.85 -15.28
N ILE A 293 -7.03 -4.74 -16.48
CA ILE A 293 -5.89 -3.82 -16.75
C ILE A 293 -6.34 -2.40 -17.08
N THR A 294 -7.65 -2.16 -17.25
CA THR A 294 -8.24 -0.84 -17.53
C THR A 294 -9.44 -0.56 -16.63
N TYR A 295 -9.67 0.72 -16.35
CA TYR A 295 -10.87 1.17 -15.64
C TYR A 295 -12.16 0.69 -16.32
N GLU A 296 -12.28 0.88 -17.64
CA GLU A 296 -13.45 0.50 -18.42
C GLU A 296 -13.72 -1.01 -18.30
N GLY A 297 -12.67 -1.83 -18.37
CA GLY A 297 -12.78 -3.28 -18.21
C GLY A 297 -13.21 -3.71 -16.80
N ILE A 298 -12.75 -3.00 -15.76
CA ILE A 298 -13.21 -3.23 -14.37
C ILE A 298 -14.70 -2.92 -14.26
N MET A 299 -15.12 -1.72 -14.69
CA MET A 299 -16.49 -1.25 -14.55
C MET A 299 -17.47 -2.06 -15.41
N GLU A 300 -17.06 -2.47 -16.61
CA GLU A 300 -17.87 -3.39 -17.46
C GLU A 300 -18.08 -4.73 -16.78
N ASN A 301 -17.03 -5.31 -16.18
CA ASN A 301 -17.12 -6.58 -15.48
C ASN A 301 -17.96 -6.46 -14.19
N TYR A 302 -17.81 -5.36 -13.46
CA TYR A 302 -18.65 -5.07 -12.28
C TYR A 302 -20.14 -4.94 -12.65
N ALA A 303 -20.46 -4.25 -13.74
CA ALA A 303 -21.84 -4.16 -14.23
C ALA A 303 -22.41 -5.54 -14.64
N LYS A 304 -21.58 -6.45 -15.17
CA LYS A 304 -21.97 -7.83 -15.46
C LYS A 304 -22.23 -8.62 -14.17
N ALA A 305 -21.39 -8.46 -13.15
CA ALA A 305 -21.58 -9.11 -11.85
C ALA A 305 -22.90 -8.67 -11.19
N ASN A 306 -23.24 -7.38 -11.24
CA ASN A 306 -24.51 -6.86 -10.73
C ASN A 306 -25.72 -7.51 -11.42
N LYS A 307 -25.68 -7.65 -12.77
CA LYS A 307 -26.74 -8.35 -13.53
C LYS A 307 -26.87 -9.83 -13.18
N ILE A 308 -25.75 -10.49 -12.87
CA ILE A 308 -25.75 -11.91 -12.44
C ILE A 308 -26.37 -12.02 -11.05
N ALA A 309 -26.04 -11.10 -10.12
CA ALA A 309 -26.65 -11.06 -8.80
C ALA A 309 -28.17 -10.82 -8.87
N GLU A 310 -28.61 -9.89 -9.73
CA GLU A 310 -30.03 -9.64 -10.00
C GLU A 310 -30.74 -10.91 -10.52
N GLY A 311 -30.12 -11.60 -11.50
CA GLY A 311 -30.64 -12.86 -12.03
C GLY A 311 -30.72 -13.97 -10.98
N ALA A 312 -29.73 -14.09 -10.12
CA ALA A 312 -29.70 -15.07 -9.03
C ALA A 312 -30.81 -14.79 -8.01
N ALA A 313 -30.97 -13.53 -7.60
CA ALA A 313 -32.04 -13.12 -6.69
C ALA A 313 -33.44 -13.38 -7.29
N LEU A 314 -33.61 -13.08 -8.56
CA LEU A 314 -34.88 -13.36 -9.28
C LEU A 314 -35.23 -14.85 -9.35
N MET A 315 -34.22 -15.72 -9.62
CA MET A 315 -34.43 -17.17 -9.67
C MET A 315 -34.81 -17.79 -8.34
N THR A 316 -34.38 -17.19 -7.22
CA THR A 316 -34.58 -17.73 -5.85
C THR A 316 -35.67 -16.97 -5.07
N ASP A 317 -36.28 -15.98 -5.69
CA ASP A 317 -37.29 -15.12 -5.05
C ASP A 317 -36.73 -14.45 -3.75
N THR A 318 -35.46 -14.02 -3.83
CA THR A 318 -34.73 -13.32 -2.76
C THR A 318 -34.45 -11.86 -3.14
N LYS A 319 -33.88 -11.10 -2.22
CA LYS A 319 -33.36 -9.74 -2.45
C LYS A 319 -31.85 -9.74 -2.35
N PHE A 320 -31.19 -8.78 -3.00
CA PHE A 320 -29.76 -8.58 -2.79
C PHE A 320 -29.42 -7.11 -2.61
N THR A 321 -28.30 -6.88 -1.93
CA THR A 321 -27.59 -5.61 -1.86
C THR A 321 -26.13 -5.85 -2.23
N SER A 322 -25.41 -4.81 -2.69
CA SER A 322 -23.99 -4.87 -2.92
C SER A 322 -23.29 -3.73 -2.18
N ARG A 323 -22.09 -4.01 -1.67
CA ARG A 323 -21.24 -3.03 -1.00
C ARG A 323 -19.82 -3.11 -1.57
N ILE A 324 -19.30 -1.96 -2.01
CA ILE A 324 -17.88 -1.85 -2.39
C ILE A 324 -17.06 -1.80 -1.10
N LEU A 325 -16.09 -2.71 -0.98
CA LEU A 325 -15.20 -2.82 0.16
C LEU A 325 -13.83 -2.20 -0.09
N GLY A 326 -13.44 -2.08 -1.37
CA GLY A 326 -12.18 -1.51 -1.76
C GLY A 326 -12.07 -1.33 -3.28
N THR A 327 -11.19 -0.45 -3.72
CA THR A 327 -10.90 -0.23 -5.14
C THR A 327 -9.43 0.10 -5.35
N ALA A 328 -8.91 -0.28 -6.52
CA ALA A 328 -7.60 0.15 -6.99
C ALA A 328 -7.64 0.44 -8.49
N TRP A 329 -7.24 1.64 -8.88
CA TRP A 329 -7.00 1.95 -10.29
C TRP A 329 -5.74 1.25 -10.81
N PRO A 330 -5.67 0.90 -12.12
CA PRO A 330 -4.42 0.48 -12.75
C PRO A 330 -3.36 1.57 -12.59
N ARG A 331 -2.19 1.22 -12.06
CA ARG A 331 -1.12 2.17 -11.70
C ARG A 331 -0.45 2.78 -12.92
N HIS A 332 -0.11 4.06 -12.82
CA HIS A 332 0.73 4.76 -13.79
C HIS A 332 1.74 5.66 -13.06
N PHE A 333 3.02 5.42 -13.19
CA PHE A 333 4.06 6.15 -12.47
C PHE A 333 4.73 7.21 -13.34
N ASN A 334 5.12 8.32 -12.69
CA ASN A 334 5.71 9.47 -13.35
C ASN A 334 7.15 9.21 -13.82
N LYS A 335 7.40 9.45 -15.10
CA LYS A 335 8.71 9.18 -15.72
C LYS A 335 9.82 10.05 -15.15
N VAL A 336 9.57 11.35 -14.98
CA VAL A 336 10.59 12.32 -14.56
C VAL A 336 11.05 12.00 -13.13
N ILE A 337 10.11 11.68 -12.23
CA ILE A 337 10.43 11.30 -10.86
C ILE A 337 11.19 9.98 -10.84
N ALA A 338 10.76 8.99 -11.63
CA ALA A 338 11.40 7.68 -11.67
C ALA A 338 12.85 7.75 -12.22
N GLU A 339 13.11 8.56 -13.24
CA GLU A 339 14.45 8.75 -13.78
C GLU A 339 15.38 9.42 -12.75
N GLU A 340 14.92 10.47 -12.06
CA GLU A 340 15.71 11.14 -11.01
C GLU A 340 15.96 10.21 -9.82
N MET A 341 14.94 9.45 -9.39
CA MET A 341 15.07 8.44 -8.33
C MET A 341 16.05 7.33 -8.72
N TYR A 342 16.06 6.91 -9.98
CA TYR A 342 16.99 5.87 -10.46
C TYR A 342 18.46 6.34 -10.39
N GLU A 343 18.74 7.62 -10.65
CA GLU A 343 20.09 8.18 -10.43
C GLU A 343 20.49 8.09 -8.94
N ASN A 344 19.55 8.31 -8.02
CA ASN A 344 19.79 8.15 -6.59
C ASN A 344 19.97 6.67 -6.19
N ILE A 345 19.19 5.75 -6.77
CA ILE A 345 19.38 4.31 -6.62
C ILE A 345 20.80 3.89 -7.03
N LYS A 346 21.31 4.37 -8.16
CA LYS A 346 22.68 4.09 -8.61
C LYS A 346 23.75 4.66 -7.65
N SER A 347 23.47 5.80 -7.06
CA SER A 347 24.39 6.44 -6.12
C SER A 347 24.44 5.74 -4.77
N VAL A 348 23.31 5.25 -4.27
CA VAL A 348 23.21 4.53 -2.99
C VAL A 348 23.65 3.07 -3.13
N GLY A 349 23.23 2.39 -4.21
CA GLY A 349 23.49 0.97 -4.42
C GLY A 349 22.65 0.06 -3.53
N LEU A 350 23.02 -1.23 -3.50
CA LEU A 350 22.47 -2.20 -2.57
C LEU A 350 23.21 -2.17 -1.23
N PRO A 351 22.56 -2.60 -0.13
CA PRO A 351 23.25 -2.80 1.14
C PRO A 351 24.37 -3.84 1.02
N GLU A 352 25.38 -3.72 1.88
CA GLU A 352 26.36 -4.78 2.10
C GLU A 352 25.75 -5.90 2.94
N TRP A 353 25.48 -7.02 2.29
CA TRP A 353 24.95 -8.21 2.93
C TRP A 353 26.06 -8.97 3.65
N SER A 354 25.82 -9.31 4.92
CA SER A 354 26.74 -10.18 5.68
C SER A 354 26.61 -11.65 5.25
N ASP A 355 27.57 -12.47 5.64
CA ASP A 355 27.50 -13.93 5.43
C ASP A 355 26.24 -14.53 6.10
N ASN A 356 25.84 -14.01 7.25
CA ASN A 356 24.62 -14.43 7.94
C ASN A 356 23.37 -14.10 7.14
N ASP A 357 23.29 -12.91 6.52
CA ASP A 357 22.17 -12.51 5.69
C ASP A 357 22.04 -13.45 4.47
N GLN A 358 23.16 -13.73 3.81
CA GLN A 358 23.19 -14.65 2.67
C GLN A 358 22.87 -16.10 3.09
N THR A 359 23.32 -16.51 4.27
CA THR A 359 23.04 -17.84 4.82
C THR A 359 21.54 -17.99 5.10
N LEU A 360 20.89 -17.01 5.76
CA LEU A 360 19.46 -17.02 5.97
C LEU A 360 18.70 -17.11 4.65
N ALA A 361 19.03 -16.24 3.69
CA ALA A 361 18.34 -16.20 2.40
C ALA A 361 18.40 -17.55 1.66
N LYS A 362 19.58 -18.16 1.57
CA LYS A 362 19.78 -19.45 0.93
C LYS A 362 19.08 -20.59 1.68
N ALA A 363 19.07 -20.56 3.02
CA ALA A 363 18.39 -21.55 3.82
C ALA A 363 16.86 -21.51 3.65
N VAL A 364 16.26 -20.30 3.62
CA VAL A 364 14.84 -20.13 3.33
C VAL A 364 14.50 -20.62 1.91
N GLN A 365 15.32 -20.26 0.92
CA GLN A 365 15.15 -20.74 -0.46
C GLN A 365 15.24 -22.27 -0.54
N LYS A 366 16.18 -22.91 0.19
CA LYS A 366 16.29 -24.39 0.30
C LYS A 366 15.02 -24.99 0.91
N GLU A 367 14.53 -24.44 2.03
CA GLU A 367 13.32 -24.92 2.72
C GLU A 367 12.07 -24.87 1.82
N LEU A 368 12.00 -23.88 0.94
CA LEU A 368 10.92 -23.71 -0.04
C LEU A 368 11.14 -24.48 -1.34
N GLY A 369 12.22 -25.25 -1.49
CA GLY A 369 12.54 -25.98 -2.71
C GLY A 369 12.94 -25.10 -3.89
N LEU A 370 13.44 -23.88 -3.64
CA LEU A 370 13.82 -22.89 -4.63
C LEU A 370 15.34 -22.91 -4.92
N SER A 371 15.75 -22.24 -6.01
CA SER A 371 17.18 -21.95 -6.28
C SER A 371 17.76 -21.12 -5.12
N GLN A 372 18.92 -21.53 -4.62
CA GLN A 372 19.61 -20.91 -3.50
C GLN A 372 20.51 -19.74 -3.96
N ASP A 373 19.93 -18.79 -4.68
CA ASP A 373 20.65 -17.64 -5.24
C ASP A 373 21.09 -16.62 -4.17
N GLY A 374 20.43 -16.64 -3.01
CA GLY A 374 20.66 -15.69 -1.91
C GLY A 374 20.10 -14.30 -2.21
N LEU A 375 20.68 -13.28 -1.58
CA LEU A 375 20.32 -11.87 -1.76
C LEU A 375 21.04 -11.28 -2.98
N PRO A 376 20.41 -10.32 -3.70
CA PRO A 376 21.00 -9.73 -4.90
C PRO A 376 22.25 -8.91 -4.59
N LEU A 377 23.21 -8.91 -5.53
CA LEU A 377 24.46 -8.16 -5.45
C LEU A 377 24.49 -6.95 -6.39
N ASN A 378 23.49 -6.82 -7.27
CA ASN A 378 23.41 -5.74 -8.24
C ASN A 378 22.01 -5.15 -8.29
N ILE A 379 21.94 -3.82 -8.42
CA ILE A 379 20.66 -3.12 -8.65
C ILE A 379 20.06 -3.51 -10.00
N GLY A 380 18.72 -3.54 -10.07
CA GLY A 380 18.00 -3.72 -11.33
C GLY A 380 18.09 -2.51 -12.26
N LYS A 381 17.69 -2.68 -13.50
CA LYS A 381 17.49 -1.56 -14.44
C LYS A 381 16.18 -0.86 -14.10
N ILE A 382 16.09 0.43 -14.48
CA ILE A 382 14.82 1.15 -14.42
C ILE A 382 13.75 0.41 -15.22
N GLY A 383 12.60 0.14 -14.58
CA GLY A 383 11.46 -0.49 -15.24
C GLY A 383 10.82 0.46 -16.26
N LYS A 384 10.52 -0.07 -17.45
CA LYS A 384 9.87 0.65 -18.54
C LYS A 384 8.40 0.21 -18.64
N PRO A 385 7.53 1.04 -19.23
CA PRO A 385 6.15 0.65 -19.49
C PRO A 385 6.09 -0.64 -20.27
N LEU A 386 5.20 -1.54 -19.85
CA LEU A 386 4.91 -2.76 -20.61
C LEU A 386 3.79 -2.48 -21.59
N SER A 387 3.92 -3.01 -22.82
CA SER A 387 2.88 -2.87 -23.83
C SER A 387 1.61 -3.65 -23.48
N TYR A 388 1.76 -4.74 -22.74
CA TYR A 388 0.68 -5.60 -22.28
C TYR A 388 1.12 -6.43 -21.08
N THR A 389 0.27 -6.52 -20.06
CA THR A 389 0.50 -7.40 -18.90
C THR A 389 -0.84 -7.79 -18.28
N VAL A 390 -1.02 -9.08 -18.02
CA VAL A 390 -2.18 -9.64 -17.28
C VAL A 390 -1.73 -10.25 -15.95
N SER A 391 -0.49 -10.04 -15.56
CA SER A 391 0.09 -10.60 -14.33
C SER A 391 0.36 -9.50 -13.30
N GLY A 392 0.42 -9.90 -12.05
CA GLY A 392 0.71 -9.05 -10.91
C GLY A 392 -0.54 -8.64 -10.13
N GLY A 393 -0.33 -8.31 -8.86
CA GLY A 393 -1.35 -7.84 -7.93
C GLY A 393 -1.88 -6.45 -8.28
N SER A 394 -2.95 -6.07 -7.63
CA SER A 394 -3.41 -4.68 -7.58
C SER A 394 -2.84 -4.03 -6.32
N ASP A 395 -2.81 -2.70 -6.30
CA ASP A 395 -2.34 -1.89 -5.20
C ASP A 395 -3.04 -0.54 -5.34
N ASP A 396 -3.70 -0.09 -4.30
CA ASP A 396 -4.56 1.10 -4.33
C ASP A 396 -3.78 2.42 -4.44
N ILE A 397 -2.42 2.39 -4.43
CA ILE A 397 -1.60 3.53 -4.88
C ILE A 397 -1.95 3.97 -6.32
N GLY A 398 -2.63 3.10 -7.06
CA GLY A 398 -3.17 3.42 -8.38
C GLY A 398 -4.01 4.68 -8.36
N ASP A 399 -4.94 4.81 -7.42
CA ASP A 399 -5.83 5.97 -7.30
C ASP A 399 -5.03 7.26 -7.10
N ILE A 400 -4.06 7.27 -6.18
CA ILE A 400 -3.18 8.42 -5.95
C ILE A 400 -2.33 8.73 -7.18
N SER A 401 -1.85 7.70 -7.90
CA SER A 401 -1.01 7.89 -9.09
C SER A 401 -1.72 8.62 -10.24
N TRP A 402 -3.05 8.64 -10.23
CA TRP A 402 -3.86 9.40 -11.18
C TRP A 402 -4.34 10.76 -10.64
N LYS A 403 -4.08 11.03 -9.35
CA LYS A 403 -4.40 12.32 -8.72
C LYS A 403 -3.20 13.28 -8.71
N VAL A 404 -1.99 12.75 -8.44
CA VAL A 404 -0.75 13.54 -8.37
C VAL A 404 0.41 12.80 -9.03
N PRO A 405 1.45 13.51 -9.53
CA PRO A 405 2.67 12.86 -10.02
C PRO A 405 3.26 11.92 -8.98
N THR A 406 3.24 10.62 -9.22
CA THR A 406 3.59 9.58 -8.22
C THR A 406 4.64 8.63 -8.76
N VAL A 407 5.48 8.11 -7.86
CA VAL A 407 6.42 7.01 -8.10
C VAL A 407 6.45 6.08 -6.90
N THR A 408 6.71 4.78 -7.14
CA THR A 408 6.96 3.81 -6.07
C THR A 408 8.43 3.38 -6.08
N LEU A 409 9.14 3.63 -4.96
CA LEU A 409 10.41 3.00 -4.68
C LEU A 409 10.17 1.59 -4.14
N ARG A 410 10.75 0.60 -4.79
CA ARG A 410 10.86 -0.76 -4.24
C ARG A 410 12.25 -0.93 -3.65
N PHE A 411 12.33 -1.27 -2.34
CA PHE A 411 13.59 -1.34 -1.60
C PHE A 411 13.86 -2.76 -1.07
N PRO A 412 15.15 -3.18 -0.96
CA PRO A 412 15.50 -4.58 -0.76
C PRO A 412 15.43 -5.01 0.72
N SER A 413 14.24 -5.25 1.23
CA SER A 413 14.00 -5.67 2.63
C SER A 413 13.60 -7.13 2.77
N ASN A 414 13.46 -7.88 1.67
CA ASN A 414 13.03 -9.27 1.72
C ASN A 414 13.91 -10.20 0.88
N ILE A 415 13.74 -11.51 1.07
CA ILE A 415 14.48 -12.57 0.38
C ILE A 415 13.86 -12.82 -1.01
N PRO A 416 14.67 -12.97 -2.08
CA PRO A 416 14.16 -13.28 -3.41
C PRO A 416 13.45 -14.63 -3.49
N ASN A 417 12.41 -14.67 -4.32
CA ASN A 417 11.64 -15.87 -4.68
C ASN A 417 10.79 -16.47 -3.56
N VAL A 418 10.75 -15.88 -2.35
CA VAL A 418 9.78 -16.29 -1.32
C VAL A 418 8.34 -16.01 -1.79
N THR A 419 7.40 -16.78 -1.30
CA THR A 419 5.98 -16.57 -1.59
C THR A 419 5.46 -15.43 -0.73
N PHE A 420 4.92 -14.37 -1.34
CA PHE A 420 4.20 -13.30 -0.64
C PHE A 420 2.85 -13.82 -0.12
N HIS A 421 2.29 -13.16 0.88
CA HIS A 421 1.09 -13.59 1.62
C HIS A 421 1.27 -15.00 2.23
N HIS A 422 2.47 -15.25 2.74
CA HIS A 422 2.89 -16.52 3.29
C HIS A 422 3.90 -16.31 4.43
N TRP A 423 3.97 -17.19 5.40
CA TRP A 423 4.91 -17.10 6.54
C TRP A 423 6.38 -16.88 6.11
N SER A 424 6.78 -17.46 4.98
CA SER A 424 8.17 -17.35 4.49
C SER A 424 8.57 -15.91 4.17
N SER A 425 7.63 -15.06 3.79
CA SER A 425 7.87 -13.65 3.51
C SER A 425 8.08 -12.83 4.79
N ALA A 426 7.56 -13.29 5.94
CA ALA A 426 7.77 -12.62 7.22
C ALA A 426 9.16 -12.89 7.86
N ILE A 427 9.87 -13.93 7.41
CA ILE A 427 11.15 -14.37 8.02
C ILE A 427 12.21 -13.25 8.05
N ALA A 428 12.30 -12.45 6.99
CA ALA A 428 13.31 -11.39 6.89
C ALA A 428 12.92 -10.09 7.60
N MET A 429 11.65 -9.88 7.91
CA MET A 429 11.05 -8.56 8.08
C MET A 429 11.35 -7.86 9.43
N ALA A 430 11.99 -8.55 10.38
CA ALA A 430 12.61 -7.94 11.58
C ALA A 430 14.03 -8.50 11.79
N THR A 431 14.81 -8.52 10.71
CA THR A 431 16.21 -8.99 10.69
C THR A 431 17.12 -7.94 10.07
N PRO A 432 18.45 -8.12 10.16
CA PRO A 432 19.40 -7.24 9.49
C PRO A 432 19.16 -7.05 8.00
N ILE A 433 18.49 -8.00 7.29
CA ILE A 433 18.10 -7.84 5.89
C ILE A 433 17.12 -6.68 5.74
N ALA A 434 16.01 -6.71 6.49
CA ALA A 434 15.01 -5.64 6.46
C ALA A 434 15.59 -4.29 6.92
N HIS A 435 16.37 -4.29 8.01
CA HIS A 435 16.97 -3.07 8.56
C HIS A 435 17.89 -2.37 7.57
N LYS A 436 18.79 -3.13 6.92
CA LYS A 436 19.70 -2.61 5.89
C LYS A 436 18.96 -2.13 4.65
N GLY A 437 17.96 -2.90 4.21
CA GLY A 437 17.12 -2.53 3.07
C GLY A 437 16.33 -1.25 3.31
N ALA A 438 15.70 -1.11 4.48
CA ALA A 438 14.98 0.09 4.88
C ALA A 438 15.91 1.32 4.96
N ASN A 439 17.10 1.18 5.55
CA ASN A 439 18.08 2.27 5.60
C ASN A 439 18.54 2.72 4.20
N ALA A 440 18.81 1.78 3.29
CA ALA A 440 19.16 2.11 1.91
C ALA A 440 17.98 2.77 1.16
N GLY A 441 16.76 2.28 1.36
CA GLY A 441 15.54 2.88 0.83
C GLY A 441 15.36 4.32 1.30
N ALA A 442 15.55 4.58 2.60
CA ALA A 442 15.43 5.90 3.20
C ALA A 442 16.45 6.90 2.59
N LYS A 443 17.67 6.47 2.29
CA LYS A 443 18.66 7.32 1.59
C LYS A 443 18.17 7.72 0.20
N VAL A 444 17.62 6.78 -0.57
CA VAL A 444 17.08 7.07 -1.91
C VAL A 444 15.90 8.03 -1.84
N VAL A 445 14.95 7.81 -0.92
CA VAL A 445 13.79 8.69 -0.71
C VAL A 445 14.25 10.09 -0.32
N ALA A 446 15.14 10.22 0.66
CA ALA A 446 15.64 11.51 1.14
C ALA A 446 16.36 12.29 0.03
N MET A 447 17.24 11.64 -0.73
CA MET A 447 17.94 12.27 -1.85
C MET A 447 16.99 12.69 -2.97
N THR A 448 15.97 11.88 -3.28
CA THR A 448 14.97 12.20 -4.30
C THR A 448 14.08 13.36 -3.85
N THR A 449 13.63 13.36 -2.61
CA THR A 449 12.87 14.47 -2.03
C THR A 449 13.64 15.80 -2.13
N LEU A 450 14.93 15.78 -1.78
CA LEU A 450 15.80 16.96 -1.93
C LEU A 450 15.95 17.41 -3.39
N ASP A 451 16.04 16.48 -4.34
CA ASP A 451 16.14 16.85 -5.75
C ASP A 451 14.93 17.69 -6.19
N PHE A 452 13.70 17.31 -5.79
CA PHE A 452 12.48 18.03 -6.17
C PHE A 452 12.24 19.30 -5.33
N LEU A 453 12.76 19.39 -4.11
CA LEU A 453 12.79 20.63 -3.34
C LEU A 453 13.77 21.67 -3.91
N LEU A 454 14.88 21.21 -4.51
CA LEU A 454 15.99 22.08 -4.95
C LEU A 454 16.02 22.33 -6.46
N LYS A 455 15.24 21.59 -7.24
CA LYS A 455 15.19 21.64 -8.71
C LYS A 455 13.74 21.86 -9.16
N PRO A 456 13.17 23.06 -9.03
CA PRO A 456 11.77 23.30 -9.35
C PRO A 456 11.43 23.02 -10.82
N ASP A 457 12.37 23.21 -11.75
CA ASP A 457 12.24 22.84 -13.15
C ASP A 457 12.01 21.33 -13.34
N LYS A 458 12.49 20.48 -12.44
CA LYS A 458 12.20 19.04 -12.44
C LYS A 458 10.79 18.75 -11.97
N LEU A 459 10.31 19.47 -10.97
CA LEU A 459 8.92 19.37 -10.53
C LEU A 459 7.95 19.81 -11.62
N ASP A 460 8.25 20.92 -12.30
CA ASP A 460 7.47 21.40 -13.44
C ASP A 460 7.44 20.37 -14.58
N GLN A 461 8.56 19.74 -14.89
CA GLN A 461 8.63 18.63 -15.88
C GLN A 461 7.80 17.43 -15.43
N ALA A 462 7.80 17.08 -14.13
CA ALA A 462 6.99 15.98 -13.60
C ALA A 462 5.49 16.28 -13.71
N LYS A 463 5.08 17.52 -13.42
CA LYS A 463 3.70 18.01 -13.60
C LYS A 463 3.32 18.03 -15.09
N ASP A 464 4.20 18.48 -15.97
CA ASP A 464 3.95 18.49 -17.41
C ASP A 464 3.76 17.06 -17.95
N TYR A 465 4.61 16.10 -17.55
CA TYR A 465 4.41 14.69 -17.90
C TYR A 465 3.07 14.16 -17.41
N PHE A 466 2.69 14.48 -16.17
CA PHE A 466 1.43 14.06 -15.58
C PHE A 466 0.22 14.61 -16.38
N GLU A 467 0.19 15.93 -16.63
CA GLU A 467 -0.94 16.59 -17.30
C GLU A 467 -0.97 16.31 -18.80
N ASN A 468 0.18 16.32 -19.47
CA ASN A 468 0.27 16.29 -20.93
C ASN A 468 0.60 14.93 -21.55
N VAL A 469 0.99 13.94 -20.74
CA VAL A 469 1.25 12.57 -21.20
C VAL A 469 0.33 11.60 -20.51
N GLN A 470 0.40 11.48 -19.17
CA GLN A 470 -0.34 10.49 -18.41
C GLN A 470 -1.85 10.71 -18.51
N LYS A 471 -2.37 11.89 -18.14
CA LYS A 471 -3.81 12.20 -18.15
C LYS A 471 -4.46 12.24 -19.55
N LYS A 472 -3.65 12.31 -20.61
CA LYS A 472 -4.16 12.16 -21.97
C LYS A 472 -4.54 10.73 -22.35
N GLU A 473 -4.06 9.73 -21.61
CA GLU A 473 -4.38 8.34 -21.88
C GLU A 473 -5.78 7.97 -21.40
N THR A 474 -6.18 8.45 -20.22
CA THR A 474 -7.49 8.25 -19.62
C THR A 474 -7.78 9.31 -18.55
N GLU A 475 -9.05 9.57 -18.29
CA GLU A 475 -9.50 10.44 -17.22
C GLU A 475 -9.75 9.61 -15.96
N TYR A 476 -9.16 10.01 -14.83
CA TYR A 476 -9.44 9.38 -13.55
C TYR A 476 -10.89 9.60 -13.11
N ARG A 477 -11.55 8.53 -12.72
CA ARG A 477 -12.91 8.52 -12.16
C ARG A 477 -12.92 7.58 -10.96
N PRO A 478 -13.31 8.04 -9.76
CA PRO A 478 -13.44 7.15 -8.61
C PRO A 478 -14.36 5.97 -8.92
N MET A 479 -14.00 4.76 -8.50
CA MET A 479 -14.87 3.59 -8.57
C MET A 479 -15.79 3.49 -7.35
N ILE A 480 -15.62 4.38 -6.38
CA ILE A 480 -16.49 4.57 -5.21
C ILE A 480 -17.28 5.85 -5.36
N SER A 481 -18.47 5.90 -4.77
CA SER A 481 -19.32 7.09 -4.68
C SER A 481 -19.11 7.81 -3.34
N GLU A 482 -19.71 9.00 -3.22
CA GLU A 482 -19.76 9.74 -1.95
C GLU A 482 -20.45 8.96 -0.82
N ASN A 483 -21.35 8.03 -1.18
CA ASN A 483 -22.15 7.23 -0.24
C ASN A 483 -21.49 5.89 0.14
N ASP A 484 -20.33 5.56 -0.44
CA ASP A 484 -19.62 4.32 -0.12
C ASP A 484 -18.67 4.56 1.08
N PRO A 485 -19.02 4.12 2.31
CA PRO A 485 -18.15 4.25 3.46
C PRO A 485 -17.05 3.20 3.40
N PRO A 486 -15.84 3.46 3.97
CA PRO A 486 -14.81 2.46 4.12
C PRO A 486 -15.30 1.29 5.00
N ALA A 487 -14.75 0.10 4.76
CA ALA A 487 -15.18 -1.14 5.42
C ALA A 487 -14.45 -1.37 6.76
N ILE A 488 -14.44 -0.39 7.65
CA ILE A 488 -13.66 -0.34 8.91
C ILE A 488 -13.95 -1.49 9.91
N TYR A 489 -14.99 -2.28 9.67
CA TYR A 489 -15.34 -3.45 10.49
C TYR A 489 -14.53 -4.71 10.10
N LEU A 490 -13.88 -4.71 8.94
CA LEU A 490 -13.10 -5.84 8.50
C LEU A 490 -11.97 -6.16 9.48
N ASN A 491 -11.65 -7.43 9.60
CA ASN A 491 -10.58 -7.98 10.45
C ASN A 491 -10.79 -7.82 11.97
N LYS A 492 -11.85 -7.16 12.43
CA LYS A 492 -12.09 -6.90 13.85
C LYS A 492 -12.11 -8.18 14.68
N ASP A 493 -12.90 -9.17 14.28
CA ASP A 493 -13.04 -10.43 15.02
C ASP A 493 -11.72 -11.21 15.07
N ILE A 494 -10.93 -11.15 13.99
CA ILE A 494 -9.61 -11.80 13.93
C ILE A 494 -8.65 -11.11 14.91
N MET A 495 -8.59 -9.78 14.90
CA MET A 495 -7.71 -9.05 15.80
C MET A 495 -8.16 -9.18 17.27
N GLU A 496 -9.45 -9.13 17.55
CA GLU A 496 -9.98 -9.38 18.91
C GLU A 496 -9.58 -10.77 19.45
N LYS A 497 -9.55 -11.79 18.58
CA LYS A 497 -9.13 -13.15 18.94
C LYS A 497 -7.66 -13.25 19.32
N TYR A 498 -6.77 -12.54 18.62
CA TYR A 498 -5.33 -12.72 18.77
C TYR A 498 -4.62 -11.59 19.54
N LYS A 499 -5.26 -10.45 19.75
CA LYS A 499 -4.63 -9.24 20.32
C LYS A 499 -3.90 -9.52 21.64
N SER A 500 -4.56 -10.15 22.62
CA SER A 500 -3.95 -10.41 23.92
C SER A 500 -2.73 -11.33 23.85
N GLN A 501 -2.69 -12.25 22.90
CA GLN A 501 -1.54 -13.14 22.69
C GLN A 501 -0.39 -12.40 21.99
N LEU A 502 -0.69 -11.52 21.04
CA LEU A 502 0.32 -10.72 20.32
C LEU A 502 0.95 -9.68 21.24
N GLU A 503 0.18 -9.06 22.14
CA GLU A 503 0.68 -8.08 23.12
C GLU A 503 1.82 -8.61 23.99
N GLU A 504 1.87 -9.92 24.28
CA GLU A 504 2.96 -10.55 25.03
C GLU A 504 4.30 -10.52 24.28
N PHE A 505 4.26 -10.35 22.97
CA PHE A 505 5.42 -10.33 22.07
C PHE A 505 5.74 -8.95 21.51
N TYR A 506 5.05 -7.90 21.90
CA TYR A 506 5.36 -6.56 21.43
C TYR A 506 6.79 -6.17 21.81
N PHE A 507 7.51 -5.63 20.84
CA PHE A 507 8.92 -5.28 21.02
C PHE A 507 9.09 -4.20 22.10
N ASP A 508 9.93 -4.47 23.10
CA ASP A 508 10.30 -3.53 24.17
C ASP A 508 11.72 -3.00 23.93
N GLU A 509 11.82 -1.91 23.17
CA GLU A 509 13.07 -1.23 22.80
C GLU A 509 13.81 -0.64 24.00
N THR A 510 13.18 -0.58 25.17
CA THR A 510 13.84 -0.12 26.41
C THR A 510 14.67 -1.21 27.09
N LYS A 511 14.40 -2.47 26.77
CA LYS A 511 15.07 -3.64 27.37
C LYS A 511 15.96 -4.39 26.40
N TYR A 512 15.64 -4.37 25.11
CA TYR A 512 16.31 -5.17 24.10
C TYR A 512 16.82 -4.30 22.95
N ASP A 513 17.96 -4.67 22.38
CA ASP A 513 18.54 -3.93 21.27
C ASP A 513 17.82 -4.21 19.95
N THR A 514 17.40 -5.45 19.74
CA THR A 514 16.64 -5.88 18.56
C THR A 514 15.48 -6.77 18.96
N TYR A 515 14.50 -6.92 18.06
CA TYR A 515 13.41 -7.88 18.29
C TYR A 515 13.90 -9.34 18.32
N LEU A 516 14.96 -9.65 17.57
CA LEU A 516 15.62 -10.97 17.64
C LEU A 516 16.16 -11.25 19.05
N ASP A 517 16.76 -10.25 19.70
CA ASP A 517 17.28 -10.37 21.08
C ASP A 517 16.14 -10.65 22.06
N GLN A 518 15.00 -9.92 21.93
CA GLN A 518 13.83 -10.16 22.78
C GLN A 518 13.26 -11.57 22.60
N LEU A 519 13.22 -12.07 21.37
CA LEU A 519 12.72 -13.41 21.05
C LEU A 519 13.73 -14.52 21.36
N GLY A 520 14.97 -14.19 21.77
CA GLY A 520 16.05 -15.14 21.98
C GLY A 520 16.47 -15.90 20.71
N VAL A 521 16.31 -15.29 19.53
CA VAL A 521 16.63 -15.89 18.24
C VAL A 521 18.09 -15.68 17.89
N LYS A 522 18.84 -16.78 17.72
CA LYS A 522 20.18 -16.73 17.15
C LYS A 522 20.07 -16.52 15.63
N TYR A 523 20.68 -15.45 15.11
CA TYR A 523 20.60 -15.09 13.71
C TYR A 523 21.80 -15.61 12.89
N PRO A 524 21.58 -16.38 11.80
CA PRO A 524 20.33 -17.06 11.44
C PRO A 524 20.09 -18.35 12.24
N THR A 525 18.81 -18.74 12.42
CA THR A 525 18.46 -20.08 12.93
C THR A 525 18.06 -20.98 11.77
N LEU A 526 18.83 -22.04 11.58
CA LEU A 526 18.63 -23.01 10.51
C LEU A 526 17.91 -24.24 11.04
N LYS A 527 17.24 -24.98 10.11
CA LYS A 527 16.69 -26.28 10.43
C LYS A 527 17.85 -27.27 10.66
N GLU A 528 17.77 -28.01 11.74
CA GLU A 528 18.69 -29.12 11.96
C GLU A 528 18.35 -30.26 10.97
N ASP A 529 19.38 -30.83 10.30
CA ASP A 529 19.23 -31.90 9.30
C ASP A 529 18.70 -33.19 9.91
#